data_a0a93d4e5d20415fbeef5fb1d428f3b1
#
_entry.id   a0a93d4e5d20415fbeef5fb1d428f3b1
#
_cell.length_a   1.000
_cell.length_b   1.000
_cell.length_c   1.000
_cell.angle_alpha   90.00
_cell.angle_beta   90.00
_cell.angle_gamma   90.00
#
_symmetry.space_group_name_H-M   'P 1'
#
loop_
_entity.id
_entity.type
_entity.pdbx_description
1 polymer ?
#
loop_
_entity_poly.entity_id
_entity_poly.type
_entity_poly.pdbx_seq_one_letter_code
_entity_poly.pdbx_strand_id
1 'polypeptide(L)'
;NQDILYMGSNFLHRSMNQGETWEKISDDLTQGAKEGNVAFGTISTISESKFQFGLLYAGSDDGKIHVSKDGGASWQLISNNLPQNFWVSRIVASAHKKERVYVTLNGYRNDVFESFVFVSEDFGANWKAISTGLTNAVNVIVEDSANENILYVGTDNGLFISLDKGTSWQDFSNGMPNVAVHDMVIQTKAKEIVVGTHGRSIYKIALSKVQELTDVVLKKSLHLYDIENRTKSDRWGNKGYAWGEVNAPSQTIWYYSNSAEVINYTITNEAGIVVFVGKVTAQKGLSSFVYDYAISKELADKWNKKDKKIKLKEANDKKIYLPIGKYKLVISKDKQIESKSFEITAPKK
;
A
#
# COMPACT_ATOMS: atom_id res chain seq x y z
N ASN A 1 -1.32 7.90 -22.97
CA ASN A 1 -0.40 8.02 -24.11
C ASN A 1 0.82 8.83 -23.67
N GLN A 2 2.03 8.33 -23.95
CA GLN A 2 3.30 8.95 -23.54
C GLN A 2 3.60 10.26 -24.31
N ASP A 3 2.92 10.50 -25.43
CA ASP A 3 3.12 11.69 -26.25
C ASP A 3 2.30 12.89 -25.75
N ILE A 4 1.33 12.64 -24.87
CA ILE A 4 0.41 13.67 -24.40
C ILE A 4 0.84 14.16 -23.04
N LEU A 5 1.04 15.47 -22.93
CA LEU A 5 1.38 16.14 -21.68
C LEU A 5 0.33 17.20 -21.36
N TYR A 6 0.04 17.38 -20.10
CA TYR A 6 -0.80 18.44 -19.57
C TYR A 6 0.00 19.33 -18.63
N MET A 7 -0.23 20.63 -18.70
CA MET A 7 0.38 21.63 -17.82
C MET A 7 -0.66 22.64 -17.34
N GLY A 8 -0.69 22.87 -16.04
CA GLY A 8 -1.58 23.86 -15.41
C GLY A 8 -0.84 25.16 -15.10
N SER A 9 -1.45 26.26 -15.50
CA SER A 9 -1.25 27.61 -14.94
C SER A 9 -2.59 27.99 -14.27
N ASN A 10 -3.15 29.15 -14.49
CA ASN A 10 -4.57 29.41 -14.30
C ASN A 10 -5.42 28.84 -15.45
N PHE A 11 -4.78 28.50 -16.57
CA PHE A 11 -5.35 27.78 -17.72
C PHE A 11 -4.78 26.38 -17.77
N LEU A 12 -5.50 25.46 -18.43
CA LEU A 12 -4.97 24.14 -18.77
C LEU A 12 -4.39 24.14 -20.19
N HIS A 13 -3.21 23.62 -20.32
CA HIS A 13 -2.49 23.45 -21.58
C HIS A 13 -2.28 21.98 -21.87
N ARG A 14 -2.29 21.62 -23.16
CA ARG A 14 -2.02 20.27 -23.65
C ARG A 14 -0.96 20.30 -24.75
N SER A 15 -0.03 19.35 -24.69
CA SER A 15 0.82 18.99 -25.82
C SER A 15 0.45 17.61 -26.32
N MET A 16 0.43 17.41 -27.63
CA MET A 16 0.17 16.12 -28.29
C MET A 16 1.47 15.49 -28.82
N ASN A 17 2.62 16.14 -28.64
CA ASN A 17 3.91 15.80 -29.23
C ASN A 17 5.05 15.98 -28.22
N GLN A 18 4.89 15.43 -27.02
CA GLN A 18 5.91 15.39 -25.95
C GLN A 18 6.44 16.75 -25.48
N GLY A 19 5.62 17.82 -25.68
CA GLY A 19 5.96 19.16 -25.21
C GLY A 19 6.57 20.08 -26.28
N GLU A 20 6.72 19.63 -27.53
CA GLU A 20 7.23 20.46 -28.61
C GLU A 20 6.29 21.65 -28.93
N THR A 21 4.98 21.39 -28.91
CA THR A 21 3.97 22.45 -29.08
C THR A 21 2.88 22.33 -28.02
N TRP A 22 2.33 23.46 -27.60
CA TRP A 22 1.30 23.54 -26.57
C TRP A 22 0.08 24.30 -27.09
N GLU A 23 -1.09 23.79 -26.77
CA GLU A 23 -2.36 24.48 -26.98
C GLU A 23 -3.05 24.77 -25.66
N LYS A 24 -3.69 25.91 -25.53
CA LYS A 24 -4.56 26.23 -24.39
C LYS A 24 -5.90 25.57 -24.61
N ILE A 25 -6.35 24.73 -23.68
CA ILE A 25 -7.59 23.95 -23.79
C ILE A 25 -8.61 24.32 -22.69
N SER A 26 -8.49 25.46 -22.06
CA SER A 26 -9.48 25.98 -21.11
C SER A 26 -9.48 27.49 -21.08
N ASP A 27 -10.57 28.08 -20.58
CA ASP A 27 -10.54 29.40 -19.98
C ASP A 27 -9.88 29.38 -18.59
N ASP A 28 -9.88 30.51 -17.85
CA ASP A 28 -9.39 30.55 -16.49
C ASP A 28 -10.25 29.64 -15.58
N LEU A 29 -9.63 28.57 -15.04
CA LEU A 29 -10.29 27.59 -14.17
C LEU A 29 -10.16 27.93 -12.68
N THR A 30 -9.68 29.10 -12.35
CA THR A 30 -9.44 29.56 -10.96
C THR A 30 -10.44 30.64 -10.55
N GLN A 31 -10.31 31.18 -9.35
CA GLN A 31 -11.10 32.36 -8.92
C GLN A 31 -10.49 33.67 -9.42
N GLY A 32 -9.38 33.63 -10.12
CA GLY A 32 -8.60 34.77 -10.54
C GLY A 32 -7.58 35.24 -9.50
N ALA A 33 -6.77 36.22 -9.87
CA ALA A 33 -5.74 36.76 -9.02
C ALA A 33 -6.32 37.40 -7.76
N LYS A 34 -5.72 37.09 -6.60
CA LYS A 34 -6.02 37.75 -5.31
C LYS A 34 -4.91 38.77 -5.00
N GLU A 35 -5.29 39.87 -4.37
CA GLU A 35 -4.30 40.81 -3.83
C GLU A 35 -3.49 40.16 -2.70
N GLY A 36 -2.20 40.40 -2.65
CA GLY A 36 -1.30 39.90 -1.62
C GLY A 36 -0.10 39.14 -2.17
N ASN A 37 0.77 38.71 -1.27
CA ASN A 37 2.04 38.03 -1.61
C ASN A 37 1.91 36.50 -1.62
N VAL A 38 0.74 35.97 -1.95
CA VAL A 38 0.46 34.54 -2.01
C VAL A 38 0.11 34.18 -3.45
N ALA A 39 0.80 33.19 -4.00
CA ALA A 39 0.45 32.64 -5.31
C ALA A 39 -0.89 31.89 -5.20
N PHE A 40 -1.97 32.54 -5.56
CA PHE A 40 -3.29 31.96 -5.72
C PHE A 40 -3.71 32.02 -7.20
N GLY A 41 -4.62 31.13 -7.57
CA GLY A 41 -5.13 31.08 -8.92
C GLY A 41 -4.26 30.25 -9.85
N THR A 42 -3.81 29.09 -9.36
CA THR A 42 -3.02 28.13 -10.14
C THR A 42 -3.63 26.75 -10.05
N ILE A 43 -3.68 26.05 -11.19
CA ILE A 43 -4.06 24.64 -11.25
C ILE A 43 -2.97 23.85 -10.54
N SER A 44 -3.32 23.20 -9.44
CA SER A 44 -2.42 22.42 -8.57
C SER A 44 -2.42 20.95 -8.86
N THR A 45 -3.51 20.44 -9.49
CA THR A 45 -3.65 19.00 -9.76
C THR A 45 -4.49 18.76 -11.01
N ILE A 46 -4.08 17.78 -11.80
CA ILE A 46 -4.75 17.35 -13.04
C ILE A 46 -4.86 15.84 -13.02
N SER A 47 -6.00 15.31 -13.47
CA SER A 47 -6.20 13.88 -13.65
C SER A 47 -6.97 13.59 -14.93
N GLU A 48 -6.45 12.69 -15.76
CA GLU A 48 -7.16 12.16 -16.92
C GLU A 48 -7.69 10.75 -16.60
N SER A 49 -8.92 10.48 -17.00
CA SER A 49 -9.50 9.15 -16.87
C SER A 49 -8.86 8.17 -17.85
N LYS A 50 -8.48 6.99 -17.36
CA LYS A 50 -7.99 5.92 -18.24
C LYS A 50 -9.08 5.29 -19.13
N PHE A 51 -10.36 5.54 -18.82
CA PHE A 51 -11.49 4.98 -19.57
C PHE A 51 -11.88 5.79 -20.81
N GLN A 52 -11.54 7.08 -20.81
CA GLN A 52 -11.87 7.95 -21.92
C GLN A 52 -10.82 9.04 -22.06
N PHE A 53 -10.18 9.10 -23.22
CA PHE A 53 -9.32 10.22 -23.59
C PHE A 53 -10.10 11.53 -23.55
N GLY A 54 -9.54 12.54 -22.92
CA GLY A 54 -10.17 13.84 -22.79
C GLY A 54 -11.26 13.96 -21.72
N LEU A 55 -11.50 12.92 -20.93
CA LEU A 55 -12.20 13.06 -19.64
C LEU A 55 -11.19 13.55 -18.61
N LEU A 56 -11.17 14.86 -18.41
CA LEU A 56 -10.16 15.58 -17.63
C LEU A 56 -10.77 16.20 -16.39
N TYR A 57 -10.01 16.18 -15.32
CA TYR A 57 -10.32 16.89 -14.08
C TYR A 57 -9.17 17.83 -13.75
N ALA A 58 -9.48 19.05 -13.35
CA ALA A 58 -8.50 20.05 -12.92
C ALA A 58 -8.95 20.64 -11.59
N GLY A 59 -8.02 20.72 -10.64
CA GLY A 59 -8.21 21.34 -9.32
C GLY A 59 -7.22 22.47 -9.11
N SER A 60 -7.66 23.58 -8.53
CA SER A 60 -6.83 24.76 -8.28
C SER A 60 -6.49 24.93 -6.80
N ASP A 61 -5.48 25.73 -6.53
CA ASP A 61 -5.03 26.04 -5.17
C ASP A 61 -5.96 27.01 -4.41
N ASP A 62 -6.97 27.53 -5.09
CA ASP A 62 -8.03 28.38 -4.52
C ASP A 62 -9.40 27.66 -4.39
N GLY A 63 -9.42 26.31 -4.60
CA GLY A 63 -10.56 25.46 -4.29
C GLY A 63 -11.54 25.22 -5.44
N LYS A 64 -11.23 25.66 -6.66
CA LYS A 64 -12.07 25.33 -7.81
C LYS A 64 -11.70 23.97 -8.37
N ILE A 65 -12.73 23.20 -8.72
CA ILE A 65 -12.58 21.91 -9.38
C ILE A 65 -13.48 21.89 -10.61
N HIS A 66 -12.89 21.53 -11.73
CA HIS A 66 -13.60 21.47 -13.01
C HIS A 66 -13.44 20.09 -13.65
N VAL A 67 -14.43 19.69 -14.43
CA VAL A 67 -14.40 18.50 -15.29
C VAL A 67 -14.65 18.91 -16.74
N SER A 68 -13.87 18.33 -17.64
CA SER A 68 -14.15 18.32 -19.09
C SER A 68 -14.41 16.87 -19.51
N LYS A 69 -15.44 16.66 -20.36
CA LYS A 69 -15.77 15.33 -20.91
C LYS A 69 -15.49 15.25 -22.41
N ASP A 70 -14.97 16.31 -22.99
CA ASP A 70 -14.81 16.53 -24.43
C ASP A 70 -13.40 17.00 -24.82
N GLY A 71 -12.40 16.68 -24.02
CA GLY A 71 -10.99 16.97 -24.31
C GLY A 71 -10.59 18.43 -24.08
N GLY A 72 -11.33 19.16 -23.26
CA GLY A 72 -11.05 20.56 -22.94
C GLY A 72 -11.87 21.54 -23.76
N ALA A 73 -12.78 21.09 -24.66
CA ALA A 73 -13.64 21.96 -25.41
C ALA A 73 -14.68 22.71 -24.54
N SER A 74 -15.12 22.04 -23.45
CA SER A 74 -15.97 22.67 -22.44
C SER A 74 -15.55 22.21 -21.01
N TRP A 75 -15.81 23.08 -20.03
CA TRP A 75 -15.48 22.83 -18.63
C TRP A 75 -16.67 23.12 -17.71
N GLN A 76 -16.97 22.21 -16.82
CA GLN A 76 -18.03 22.34 -15.83
C GLN A 76 -17.43 22.45 -14.43
N LEU A 77 -17.81 23.46 -13.65
CA LEU A 77 -17.47 23.59 -12.23
C LEU A 77 -18.22 22.52 -11.42
N ILE A 78 -17.49 21.76 -10.62
CA ILE A 78 -18.02 20.65 -9.81
C ILE A 78 -17.70 20.76 -8.30
N SER A 79 -17.09 21.86 -7.83
CA SER A 79 -16.72 22.07 -6.43
C SER A 79 -17.76 22.82 -5.59
N ASN A 80 -18.96 23.14 -6.13
CA ASN A 80 -19.95 24.00 -5.43
C ASN A 80 -20.40 23.46 -4.07
N ASN A 81 -20.44 22.13 -3.91
CA ASN A 81 -20.90 21.47 -2.68
C ASN A 81 -19.74 20.99 -1.79
N LEU A 82 -18.52 21.47 -2.04
CA LEU A 82 -17.33 21.17 -1.25
C LEU A 82 -16.94 22.39 -0.38
N PRO A 83 -16.13 22.21 0.67
CA PRO A 83 -15.51 23.33 1.38
C PRO A 83 -14.79 24.26 0.42
N GLN A 84 -15.09 25.57 0.52
CA GLN A 84 -14.61 26.57 -0.43
C GLN A 84 -13.28 27.18 0.01
N ASN A 85 -12.50 27.65 -0.97
CA ASN A 85 -11.24 28.36 -0.79
C ASN A 85 -10.10 27.53 -0.16
N PHE A 86 -10.23 26.22 -0.14
CA PHE A 86 -9.14 25.32 0.28
C PHE A 86 -8.37 24.82 -0.94
N TRP A 87 -7.09 24.67 -0.76
CA TRP A 87 -6.23 24.12 -1.80
C TRP A 87 -6.70 22.71 -2.19
N VAL A 88 -7.00 22.48 -3.49
CA VAL A 88 -7.22 21.14 -4.02
C VAL A 88 -5.88 20.45 -4.11
N SER A 89 -5.54 19.69 -3.06
CA SER A 89 -4.23 19.05 -2.95
C SER A 89 -4.06 17.89 -3.93
N ARG A 90 -5.15 17.15 -4.21
CA ARG A 90 -5.14 16.07 -5.21
C ARG A 90 -6.53 15.82 -5.79
N ILE A 91 -6.57 15.53 -7.09
CA ILE A 91 -7.72 14.94 -7.76
C ILE A 91 -7.31 13.66 -8.48
N VAL A 92 -8.13 12.60 -8.41
CA VAL A 92 -7.84 11.30 -9.01
C VAL A 92 -9.07 10.73 -9.68
N ALA A 93 -9.05 10.62 -11.01
CA ALA A 93 -10.02 9.82 -11.74
C ALA A 93 -9.81 8.34 -11.41
N SER A 94 -10.89 7.63 -11.07
CA SER A 94 -10.81 6.24 -10.64
C SER A 94 -10.17 5.34 -11.70
N ALA A 95 -9.41 4.36 -11.21
CA ALA A 95 -8.86 3.29 -12.03
C ALA A 95 -9.86 2.16 -12.31
N HIS A 96 -11.03 2.13 -11.67
CA HIS A 96 -12.00 1.02 -11.72
C HIS A 96 -13.36 1.41 -12.28
N LYS A 97 -13.75 2.69 -12.17
CA LYS A 97 -15.05 3.17 -12.60
C LYS A 97 -14.92 4.53 -13.28
N LYS A 98 -15.45 4.66 -14.50
CA LYS A 98 -15.33 5.87 -15.33
C LYS A 98 -15.90 7.12 -14.66
N GLU A 99 -17.03 6.97 -13.98
CA GLU A 99 -17.77 8.06 -13.34
C GLU A 99 -17.21 8.50 -12.00
N ARG A 100 -16.33 7.66 -11.40
CA ARG A 100 -15.79 7.90 -10.07
C ARG A 100 -14.58 8.82 -10.11
N VAL A 101 -14.57 9.78 -9.20
CA VAL A 101 -13.44 10.67 -8.97
C VAL A 101 -13.27 10.92 -7.46
N TYR A 102 -12.05 11.01 -7.02
CA TYR A 102 -11.67 11.36 -5.66
C TYR A 102 -11.03 12.73 -5.62
N VAL A 103 -11.24 13.44 -4.51
CA VAL A 103 -10.57 14.72 -4.26
C VAL A 103 -10.14 14.84 -2.82
N THR A 104 -9.00 15.47 -2.62
CA THR A 104 -8.52 15.92 -1.30
C THR A 104 -8.37 17.42 -1.29
N LEU A 105 -8.79 18.03 -0.18
CA LEU A 105 -8.59 19.44 0.06
C LEU A 105 -7.70 19.63 1.28
N ASN A 106 -6.87 20.66 1.22
CA ASN A 106 -5.97 21.01 2.31
C ASN A 106 -6.24 22.46 2.74
N GLY A 107 -6.69 22.62 3.98
CA GLY A 107 -7.03 23.92 4.58
C GLY A 107 -5.86 24.58 5.34
N TYR A 108 -4.66 24.02 5.27
CA TYR A 108 -3.47 24.51 5.99
C TYR A 108 -3.24 26.02 5.86
N ARG A 109 -3.44 26.58 4.66
CA ARG A 109 -3.28 28.03 4.41
C ARG A 109 -4.33 28.90 5.12
N ASN A 110 -5.37 28.27 5.65
CA ASN A 110 -6.50 28.91 6.34
C ASN A 110 -6.55 28.53 7.83
N ASP A 111 -5.47 27.96 8.38
CA ASP A 111 -5.41 27.43 9.74
C ASP A 111 -6.46 26.34 10.05
N VAL A 112 -6.87 25.59 9.01
CA VAL A 112 -7.82 24.48 9.08
C VAL A 112 -7.06 23.19 8.80
N PHE A 113 -6.95 22.33 9.83
CA PHE A 113 -6.13 21.11 9.79
C PHE A 113 -6.95 19.83 9.72
N GLU A 114 -8.26 19.93 9.59
CA GLU A 114 -9.14 18.79 9.41
C GLU A 114 -8.84 18.05 8.09
N SER A 115 -9.19 16.77 8.10
CA SER A 115 -9.03 15.90 6.94
C SER A 115 -10.20 16.04 5.99
N PHE A 116 -9.91 16.43 4.75
CA PHE A 116 -10.93 16.54 3.69
C PHE A 116 -10.62 15.56 2.56
N VAL A 117 -11.39 14.48 2.51
CA VAL A 117 -11.36 13.49 1.44
C VAL A 117 -12.78 13.22 0.98
N PHE A 118 -13.02 13.36 -0.32
CA PHE A 118 -14.34 13.16 -0.90
C PHE A 118 -14.27 12.22 -2.10
N VAL A 119 -15.36 11.51 -2.35
CA VAL A 119 -15.59 10.69 -3.53
C VAL A 119 -16.88 11.12 -4.21
N SER A 120 -16.85 11.16 -5.53
CA SER A 120 -18.04 11.27 -6.39
C SER A 120 -18.15 10.00 -7.22
N GLU A 121 -19.36 9.52 -7.42
CA GLU A 121 -19.70 8.38 -8.28
C GLU A 121 -20.38 8.81 -9.60
N ASP A 122 -20.44 10.12 -9.87
CA ASP A 122 -21.20 10.75 -10.97
C ASP A 122 -20.47 11.93 -11.62
N PHE A 123 -19.15 11.79 -11.86
CA PHE A 123 -18.29 12.80 -12.48
C PHE A 123 -18.17 14.11 -11.69
N GLY A 124 -18.38 14.10 -10.38
CA GLY A 124 -18.29 15.28 -9.51
C GLY A 124 -19.60 16.03 -9.35
N ALA A 125 -20.74 15.51 -9.84
CA ALA A 125 -22.05 16.17 -9.63
C ALA A 125 -22.46 16.12 -8.15
N ASN A 126 -22.20 15.01 -7.45
CA ASN A 126 -22.44 14.87 -6.03
C ASN A 126 -21.18 14.33 -5.32
N TRP A 127 -20.92 14.83 -4.10
CA TRP A 127 -19.76 14.46 -3.32
C TRP A 127 -20.16 13.85 -1.98
N LYS A 128 -19.47 12.79 -1.59
CA LYS A 128 -19.58 12.13 -0.28
C LYS A 128 -18.25 12.23 0.44
N ALA A 129 -18.25 12.70 1.69
CA ALA A 129 -17.07 12.68 2.55
C ALA A 129 -16.72 11.24 2.95
N ILE A 130 -15.42 10.92 2.87
CA ILE A 130 -14.85 9.62 3.22
C ILE A 130 -13.62 9.76 4.14
N SER A 131 -13.51 10.89 4.86
CA SER A 131 -12.36 11.17 5.75
C SER A 131 -12.57 10.75 7.21
N THR A 132 -13.69 10.07 7.55
CA THR A 132 -13.98 9.68 8.93
C THR A 132 -12.89 8.83 9.55
N GLY A 133 -12.29 9.28 10.65
CA GLY A 133 -11.21 8.59 11.36
C GLY A 133 -9.79 9.01 10.91
N LEU A 134 -9.66 9.84 9.87
CA LEU A 134 -8.41 10.51 9.56
C LEU A 134 -8.21 11.71 10.48
N THR A 135 -6.97 12.00 10.77
CA THR A 135 -6.52 13.20 11.49
C THR A 135 -5.47 13.93 10.66
N ASN A 136 -5.42 15.25 10.79
CA ASN A 136 -4.51 16.13 10.06
C ASN A 136 -4.89 16.38 8.60
N ALA A 137 -4.35 17.46 8.05
CA ALA A 137 -4.55 17.87 6.68
C ALA A 137 -4.09 16.78 5.68
N VAL A 138 -4.84 16.63 4.60
CA VAL A 138 -4.61 15.60 3.57
C VAL A 138 -3.92 16.23 2.36
N ASN A 139 -2.83 15.61 1.94
CA ASN A 139 -2.03 16.07 0.80
C ASN A 139 -2.29 15.28 -0.47
N VAL A 140 -2.57 13.99 -0.35
CA VAL A 140 -2.66 13.08 -1.50
C VAL A 140 -3.56 11.91 -1.23
N ILE A 141 -4.29 11.46 -2.26
CA ILE A 141 -5.02 10.20 -2.30
C ILE A 141 -4.61 9.40 -3.55
N VAL A 142 -4.57 8.08 -3.42
CA VAL A 142 -4.36 7.15 -4.54
C VAL A 142 -5.31 5.97 -4.38
N GLU A 143 -6.01 5.61 -5.45
CA GLU A 143 -6.80 4.37 -5.53
C GLU A 143 -5.90 3.22 -5.96
N ASP A 144 -6.00 2.05 -5.31
CA ASP A 144 -5.22 0.89 -5.70
C ASP A 144 -5.60 0.41 -7.10
N SER A 145 -4.61 0.13 -7.94
CA SER A 145 -4.83 -0.23 -9.34
C SER A 145 -5.39 -1.63 -9.57
N ALA A 146 -5.33 -2.51 -8.55
CA ALA A 146 -5.76 -3.91 -8.62
C ALA A 146 -7.04 -4.18 -7.82
N ASN A 147 -7.33 -3.36 -6.79
CA ASN A 147 -8.47 -3.57 -5.90
C ASN A 147 -9.17 -2.22 -5.60
N GLU A 148 -10.37 -2.03 -6.12
CA GLU A 148 -11.16 -0.80 -5.95
C GLU A 148 -11.57 -0.48 -4.50
N ASN A 149 -11.47 -1.45 -3.58
CA ASN A 149 -11.78 -1.24 -2.15
C ASN A 149 -10.64 -0.56 -1.41
N ILE A 150 -9.44 -0.56 -2.01
CA ILE A 150 -8.22 -0.09 -1.35
C ILE A 150 -7.89 1.33 -1.79
N LEU A 151 -7.79 2.22 -0.81
CA LEU A 151 -7.36 3.60 -0.99
C LEU A 151 -6.17 3.88 -0.07
N TYR A 152 -5.26 4.71 -0.53
CA TYR A 152 -4.13 5.21 0.25
C TYR A 152 -4.25 6.73 0.39
N VAL A 153 -4.01 7.26 1.58
CA VAL A 153 -4.04 8.70 1.86
C VAL A 153 -2.78 9.11 2.58
N GLY A 154 -2.11 10.13 2.05
CA GLY A 154 -0.99 10.81 2.68
C GLY A 154 -1.48 12.07 3.40
N THR A 155 -1.16 12.18 4.69
CA THR A 155 -1.47 13.32 5.55
C THR A 155 -0.19 14.02 6.01
N ASP A 156 -0.32 15.12 6.74
CA ASP A 156 0.82 15.78 7.40
C ASP A 156 1.47 14.91 8.49
N ASN A 157 0.83 13.79 8.86
CA ASN A 157 1.27 12.94 9.96
C ASN A 157 1.36 11.45 9.59
N GLY A 158 1.66 11.13 8.35
CA GLY A 158 1.88 9.75 7.91
C GLY A 158 0.97 9.28 6.79
N LEU A 159 1.05 7.99 6.55
CA LEU A 159 0.33 7.25 5.51
C LEU A 159 -0.79 6.42 6.11
N PHE A 160 -1.98 6.49 5.52
CA PHE A 160 -3.15 5.73 5.91
C PHE A 160 -3.65 4.87 4.74
N ILE A 161 -4.28 3.75 5.08
CA ILE A 161 -4.94 2.84 4.14
C ILE A 161 -6.40 2.65 4.53
N SER A 162 -7.26 2.60 3.53
CA SER A 162 -8.62 2.06 3.65
C SER A 162 -8.71 0.76 2.88
N LEU A 163 -9.44 -0.22 3.41
CA LEU A 163 -9.73 -1.51 2.76
C LEU A 163 -11.23 -1.63 2.38
N ASP A 164 -11.99 -0.55 2.53
CA ASP A 164 -13.45 -0.51 2.43
C ASP A 164 -13.96 0.77 1.73
N LYS A 165 -13.24 1.21 0.69
CA LYS A 165 -13.58 2.40 -0.14
C LYS A 165 -13.67 3.70 0.66
N GLY A 166 -12.85 3.86 1.71
CA GLY A 166 -12.81 5.05 2.54
C GLY A 166 -13.86 5.11 3.65
N THR A 167 -14.55 3.99 3.94
CA THR A 167 -15.48 3.93 5.08
C THR A 167 -14.72 3.96 6.41
N SER A 168 -13.55 3.33 6.47
CA SER A 168 -12.64 3.39 7.61
C SER A 168 -11.19 3.48 7.17
N TRP A 169 -10.35 4.05 8.02
CA TRP A 169 -8.93 4.24 7.78
C TRP A 169 -8.09 3.66 8.91
N GLN A 170 -6.94 3.14 8.58
CA GLN A 170 -5.95 2.65 9.52
C GLN A 170 -4.56 3.12 9.14
N ASP A 171 -3.70 3.28 10.15
CA ASP A 171 -2.30 3.66 9.91
C ASP A 171 -1.58 2.60 9.06
N PHE A 172 -0.84 3.08 8.08
CA PHE A 172 -0.03 2.26 7.18
C PHE A 172 1.44 2.72 7.16
N SER A 173 1.84 3.49 8.16
CA SER A 173 3.18 4.11 8.27
C SER A 173 4.25 3.19 8.86
N ASN A 174 3.98 1.88 9.06
CA ASN A 174 4.91 0.98 9.73
C ASN A 174 6.33 1.04 9.13
N GLY A 175 7.31 1.41 9.96
CA GLY A 175 8.70 1.61 9.55
C GLY A 175 9.01 3.01 9.00
N MET A 176 8.01 3.89 8.85
CA MET A 176 8.19 5.30 8.53
C MET A 176 8.15 6.14 9.81
N PRO A 177 8.94 7.21 9.91
CA PRO A 177 8.76 8.19 10.98
C PRO A 177 7.45 8.95 10.79
N ASN A 178 7.02 9.66 11.83
CA ASN A 178 5.90 10.58 11.75
C ASN A 178 6.30 11.79 10.88
N VAL A 179 5.81 11.84 9.66
CA VAL A 179 6.23 12.82 8.64
C VAL A 179 5.11 13.05 7.63
N ALA A 180 5.04 14.28 7.11
CA ALA A 180 4.10 14.61 6.06
C ALA A 180 4.39 13.82 4.78
N VAL A 181 3.36 13.17 4.25
CA VAL A 181 3.37 12.46 2.97
C VAL A 181 2.74 13.38 1.93
N HIS A 182 3.54 13.85 0.98
CA HIS A 182 3.11 14.84 -0.01
C HIS A 182 2.69 14.24 -1.34
N ASP A 183 3.29 13.11 -1.73
CA ASP A 183 2.94 12.47 -3.00
C ASP A 183 3.10 10.95 -2.93
N MET A 184 2.33 10.25 -3.76
CA MET A 184 2.36 8.80 -3.89
C MET A 184 2.07 8.37 -5.32
N VAL A 185 2.74 7.31 -5.75
CA VAL A 185 2.50 6.67 -7.04
C VAL A 185 2.58 5.16 -6.93
N ILE A 186 1.64 4.46 -7.56
CA ILE A 186 1.64 2.99 -7.64
C ILE A 186 2.29 2.55 -8.94
N GLN A 187 3.36 1.78 -8.83
CA GLN A 187 3.93 1.03 -9.95
C GLN A 187 3.21 -0.32 -10.07
N THR A 188 2.26 -0.39 -10.98
CA THR A 188 1.33 -1.52 -11.11
C THR A 188 2.01 -2.85 -11.41
N LYS A 189 3.03 -2.88 -12.28
CA LYS A 189 3.74 -4.11 -12.64
C LYS A 189 4.55 -4.68 -11.48
N ALA A 190 5.21 -3.81 -10.72
CA ALA A 190 5.99 -4.20 -9.54
C ALA A 190 5.09 -4.46 -8.32
N LYS A 191 3.83 -4.02 -8.36
CA LYS A 191 2.92 -4.01 -7.19
C LYS A 191 3.54 -3.30 -6.00
N GLU A 192 4.04 -2.10 -6.24
CA GLU A 192 4.71 -1.28 -5.24
C GLU A 192 4.12 0.13 -5.23
N ILE A 193 3.98 0.70 -4.05
CA ILE A 193 3.70 2.13 -3.88
C ILE A 193 4.99 2.84 -3.47
N VAL A 194 5.27 3.94 -4.14
CA VAL A 194 6.35 4.86 -3.79
C VAL A 194 5.74 6.07 -3.10
N VAL A 195 6.27 6.43 -1.94
CA VAL A 195 5.75 7.46 -1.05
C VAL A 195 6.78 8.55 -0.89
N GLY A 196 6.46 9.75 -1.34
CA GLY A 196 7.29 10.95 -1.20
C GLY A 196 6.94 11.71 0.08
N THR A 197 7.92 11.91 0.95
CA THR A 197 7.75 12.61 2.24
C THR A 197 8.41 13.97 2.26
N HIS A 198 7.97 14.85 3.15
CA HIS A 198 8.59 16.15 3.35
C HIS A 198 9.91 16.03 4.13
N GLY A 199 11.03 16.01 3.42
CA GLY A 199 12.38 16.07 4.01
C GLY A 199 12.86 14.81 4.74
N ARG A 200 12.12 13.68 4.69
CA ARG A 200 12.45 12.44 5.38
C ARG A 200 12.54 11.22 4.45
N SER A 201 13.04 11.42 3.24
CA SER A 201 13.27 10.35 2.27
C SER A 201 12.05 9.96 1.43
N ILE A 202 12.27 9.04 0.53
CA ILE A 202 11.25 8.37 -0.28
C ILE A 202 11.18 6.91 0.17
N TYR A 203 9.97 6.43 0.42
CA TYR A 203 9.73 5.04 0.85
C TYR A 203 9.12 4.24 -0.28
N LYS A 204 9.40 2.95 -0.26
CA LYS A 204 8.84 1.98 -1.19
C LYS A 204 8.21 0.84 -0.40
N ILE A 205 6.95 0.52 -0.67
CA ILE A 205 6.16 -0.49 0.04
C ILE A 205 5.61 -1.48 -0.98
N ALA A 206 5.82 -2.77 -0.74
CA ALA A 206 5.23 -3.83 -1.56
C ALA A 206 3.74 -3.99 -1.23
N LEU A 207 2.90 -4.00 -2.27
CA LEU A 207 1.44 -4.06 -2.15
C LEU A 207 0.86 -5.45 -2.35
N SER A 208 1.64 -6.43 -2.80
CA SER A 208 1.13 -7.75 -3.16
C SER A 208 0.24 -8.40 -2.08
N LYS A 209 0.67 -8.30 -0.81
CA LYS A 209 -0.10 -8.86 0.30
C LYS A 209 -1.34 -8.05 0.66
N VAL A 210 -1.29 -6.73 0.49
CA VAL A 210 -2.44 -5.85 0.68
C VAL A 210 -3.48 -6.07 -0.42
N GLN A 211 -3.05 -6.18 -1.67
CA GLN A 211 -3.93 -6.40 -2.81
C GLN A 211 -4.65 -7.76 -2.79
N GLU A 212 -4.11 -8.75 -2.07
CA GLU A 212 -4.78 -10.04 -1.81
C GLU A 212 -5.90 -9.93 -0.76
N LEU A 213 -6.06 -8.81 -0.03
CA LEU A 213 -7.15 -8.55 0.92
C LEU A 213 -8.47 -8.25 0.20
N THR A 214 -9.00 -9.25 -0.49
CA THR A 214 -10.30 -9.20 -1.14
C THR A 214 -11.43 -9.28 -0.12
N ASP A 215 -12.66 -8.97 -0.53
CA ASP A 215 -13.86 -9.13 0.33
C ASP A 215 -14.00 -10.53 0.91
N VAL A 216 -13.54 -11.55 0.15
CA VAL A 216 -13.54 -12.95 0.61
C VAL A 216 -12.57 -13.15 1.76
N VAL A 217 -11.38 -12.56 1.68
CA VAL A 217 -10.36 -12.64 2.74
C VAL A 217 -10.78 -11.82 3.96
N LEU A 218 -11.28 -10.60 3.75
CA LEU A 218 -11.72 -9.70 4.83
C LEU A 218 -12.88 -10.26 5.66
N LYS A 219 -13.70 -11.16 5.10
CA LYS A 219 -14.77 -11.88 5.82
C LYS A 219 -14.27 -13.05 6.67
N LYS A 220 -13.03 -13.51 6.48
CA LYS A 220 -12.44 -14.57 7.29
C LYS A 220 -12.01 -14.04 8.67
N SER A 221 -12.04 -14.89 9.68
CA SER A 221 -11.45 -14.56 10.98
C SER A 221 -9.93 -14.68 10.96
N LEU A 222 -9.40 -15.56 10.11
CA LEU A 222 -7.99 -15.84 9.92
C LEU A 222 -7.72 -16.19 8.45
N HIS A 223 -6.59 -15.70 7.90
CA HIS A 223 -6.10 -16.10 6.58
C HIS A 223 -4.58 -16.16 6.58
N LEU A 224 -4.01 -17.23 6.03
CA LEU A 224 -2.57 -17.43 5.88
C LEU A 224 -2.18 -17.26 4.41
N TYR A 225 -1.25 -16.34 4.15
CA TYR A 225 -0.71 -16.12 2.80
C TYR A 225 0.25 -17.23 2.38
N ASP A 226 0.48 -17.33 1.09
CA ASP A 226 1.46 -18.27 0.53
C ASP A 226 2.87 -17.96 1.08
N ILE A 227 3.59 -19.03 1.35
CA ILE A 227 4.94 -19.00 1.90
C ILE A 227 5.92 -19.32 0.78
N GLU A 228 6.90 -18.48 0.60
CA GLU A 228 7.92 -18.69 -0.43
C GLU A 228 8.81 -19.89 -0.09
N ASN A 229 9.20 -20.63 -1.12
CA ASN A 229 10.22 -21.67 -1.00
C ASN A 229 11.58 -21.04 -0.72
N ARG A 230 12.43 -21.76 0.02
CA ARG A 230 13.76 -21.28 0.38
C ARG A 230 14.86 -22.23 -0.07
N THR A 231 15.88 -21.71 -0.72
CA THR A 231 17.06 -22.52 -1.05
C THR A 231 17.93 -22.69 0.19
N LYS A 232 18.30 -23.94 0.51
CA LYS A 232 19.22 -24.26 1.58
C LYS A 232 20.62 -23.71 1.23
N SER A 233 21.30 -23.17 2.25
CA SER A 233 22.70 -22.79 2.13
C SER A 233 23.52 -23.50 3.21
N ASP A 234 24.67 -24.03 2.86
CA ASP A 234 25.63 -24.62 3.81
C ASP A 234 26.24 -23.57 4.75
N ARG A 235 26.02 -22.28 4.44
CA ARG A 235 26.46 -21.16 5.26
C ARG A 235 25.48 -20.82 6.42
N TRP A 236 24.31 -21.44 6.46
CA TRP A 236 23.34 -21.15 7.54
C TRP A 236 23.96 -21.42 8.90
N GLY A 237 23.89 -20.44 9.80
CA GLY A 237 24.50 -20.48 11.13
C GLY A 237 26.02 -20.26 11.16
N ASN A 238 26.64 -19.95 10.02
CA ASN A 238 28.07 -19.74 9.91
C ASN A 238 28.39 -18.29 9.56
N LYS A 239 29.55 -17.81 9.99
CA LYS A 239 30.11 -16.53 9.55
C LYS A 239 30.92 -16.75 8.27
N GLY A 240 30.85 -15.80 7.34
CA GLY A 240 31.68 -15.83 6.14
C GLY A 240 33.16 -15.55 6.43
N TYR A 241 33.44 -14.78 7.49
CA TYR A 241 34.77 -14.42 7.98
C TYR A 241 34.66 -14.06 9.47
N ALA A 242 35.77 -14.01 10.19
CA ALA A 242 35.82 -13.94 11.66
C ALA A 242 35.02 -12.75 12.26
N TRP A 243 35.02 -11.60 11.61
CA TRP A 243 34.33 -10.38 12.03
C TRP A 243 32.99 -10.14 11.30
N GLY A 244 32.56 -11.07 10.45
CA GLY A 244 31.28 -11.00 9.74
C GLY A 244 30.09 -11.40 10.62
N GLU A 245 28.91 -11.03 10.17
CA GLU A 245 27.66 -11.49 10.77
C GLU A 245 27.38 -12.96 10.43
N VAL A 246 26.60 -13.60 11.30
CA VAL A 246 26.13 -14.96 11.05
C VAL A 246 25.11 -14.95 9.91
N ASN A 247 25.26 -15.85 8.95
CA ASN A 247 24.26 -16.06 7.91
C ASN A 247 23.04 -16.78 8.50
N ALA A 248 22.15 -16.05 9.11
CA ALA A 248 20.91 -16.54 9.69
C ALA A 248 19.77 -16.47 8.65
N PRO A 249 19.19 -17.62 8.24
CA PRO A 249 18.03 -17.59 7.34
C PRO A 249 16.82 -17.02 8.06
N SER A 250 15.96 -16.33 7.33
CA SER A 250 14.69 -15.85 7.85
C SER A 250 13.62 -15.86 6.77
N GLN A 251 12.38 -16.04 7.18
CA GLN A 251 11.18 -15.99 6.36
C GLN A 251 10.12 -15.18 7.08
N THR A 252 9.62 -14.15 6.43
CA THR A 252 8.44 -13.42 6.90
C THR A 252 7.19 -14.19 6.52
N ILE A 253 6.42 -14.57 7.51
CA ILE A 253 5.13 -15.27 7.36
C ILE A 253 4.02 -14.24 7.51
N TRP A 254 3.28 -14.00 6.45
CA TRP A 254 2.17 -13.04 6.41
C TRP A 254 0.85 -13.72 6.71
N TYR A 255 0.00 -13.06 7.49
CA TYR A 255 -1.36 -13.50 7.79
C TYR A 255 -2.29 -12.30 7.99
N TYR A 256 -3.58 -12.51 7.82
CA TYR A 256 -4.63 -11.58 8.18
C TYR A 256 -5.41 -12.13 9.37
N SER A 257 -5.76 -11.26 10.32
CA SER A 257 -6.67 -11.57 11.43
C SER A 257 -7.71 -10.47 11.59
N ASN A 258 -8.97 -10.83 11.79
CA ASN A 258 -10.04 -9.86 11.98
C ASN A 258 -10.09 -9.27 13.40
N SER A 259 -9.30 -9.79 14.34
CA SER A 259 -9.21 -9.33 15.74
C SER A 259 -7.80 -9.50 16.29
N ALA A 260 -7.51 -8.77 17.37
CA ALA A 260 -6.25 -8.87 18.11
C ALA A 260 -6.34 -10.03 19.11
N GLU A 261 -5.74 -11.18 18.77
CA GLU A 261 -5.77 -12.40 19.57
C GLU A 261 -4.46 -13.19 19.44
N VAL A 262 -4.28 -14.21 20.28
CA VAL A 262 -3.14 -15.11 20.18
C VAL A 262 -3.39 -16.15 19.10
N ILE A 263 -2.50 -16.21 18.12
CA ILE A 263 -2.45 -17.23 17.07
C ILE A 263 -1.38 -18.25 17.46
N ASN A 264 -1.78 -19.52 17.50
CA ASN A 264 -0.81 -20.62 17.64
C ASN A 264 -0.38 -21.07 16.24
N TYR A 265 0.90 -21.43 16.09
CA TYR A 265 1.38 -21.97 14.83
C TYR A 265 2.28 -23.18 15.04
N THR A 266 2.18 -24.13 14.12
CA THR A 266 2.91 -25.40 14.14
C THR A 266 3.47 -25.67 12.76
N ILE A 267 4.74 -26.07 12.68
CA ILE A 267 5.34 -26.52 11.42
C ILE A 267 5.60 -28.02 11.55
N THR A 268 5.20 -28.75 10.52
CA THR A 268 5.44 -30.20 10.39
C THR A 268 6.24 -30.48 9.12
N ASN A 269 7.02 -31.54 9.10
CA ASN A 269 7.59 -32.07 7.88
C ASN A 269 6.59 -32.96 7.12
N GLU A 270 6.96 -33.48 5.96
CA GLU A 270 6.13 -34.34 5.11
C GLU A 270 5.67 -35.64 5.82
N ALA A 271 6.46 -36.15 6.76
CA ALA A 271 6.12 -37.31 7.57
C ALA A 271 5.24 -36.98 8.80
N GLY A 272 4.76 -35.73 8.92
CA GLY A 272 3.94 -35.28 10.04
C GLY A 272 4.68 -35.08 11.35
N ILE A 273 6.02 -35.05 11.33
CA ILE A 273 6.82 -34.77 12.53
C ILE A 273 6.76 -33.27 12.79
N VAL A 274 6.40 -32.88 14.00
CA VAL A 274 6.43 -31.48 14.45
C VAL A 274 7.89 -31.02 14.57
N VAL A 275 8.22 -29.93 13.86
CA VAL A 275 9.55 -29.33 13.82
C VAL A 275 9.60 -27.95 14.49
N PHE A 276 8.44 -27.31 14.64
CA PHE A 276 8.33 -26.03 15.35
C PHE A 276 6.92 -25.85 15.94
N VAL A 277 6.87 -25.21 17.11
CA VAL A 277 5.61 -24.75 17.74
C VAL A 277 5.87 -23.35 18.28
N GLY A 278 4.96 -22.44 18.02
CA GLY A 278 5.07 -21.06 18.48
C GLY A 278 3.71 -20.39 18.64
N LYS A 279 3.78 -19.16 19.16
CA LYS A 279 2.62 -18.28 19.33
C LYS A 279 2.99 -16.88 18.88
N VAL A 280 2.02 -16.15 18.34
CA VAL A 280 2.15 -14.73 18.02
C VAL A 280 0.88 -14.01 18.48
N THR A 281 1.04 -12.82 19.06
CA THR A 281 -0.11 -11.93 19.34
C THR A 281 -0.42 -11.16 18.07
N ALA A 282 -1.54 -11.51 17.44
CA ALA A 282 -2.00 -10.83 16.25
C ALA A 282 -2.51 -9.43 16.59
N GLN A 283 -2.32 -8.52 15.64
CA GLN A 283 -3.10 -7.28 15.54
C GLN A 283 -4.27 -7.51 14.58
N LYS A 284 -5.33 -6.70 14.69
CA LYS A 284 -6.37 -6.68 13.67
C LYS A 284 -5.80 -6.17 12.35
N GLY A 285 -6.07 -6.89 11.25
CA GLY A 285 -5.60 -6.54 9.90
C GLY A 285 -4.47 -7.45 9.41
N LEU A 286 -3.69 -6.95 8.48
CA LEU A 286 -2.52 -7.62 7.91
C LEU A 286 -1.35 -7.56 8.90
N SER A 287 -0.78 -8.70 9.20
CA SER A 287 0.32 -8.84 10.16
C SER A 287 1.33 -9.88 9.69
N SER A 288 2.49 -9.92 10.32
CA SER A 288 3.51 -10.92 10.02
C SER A 288 4.31 -11.32 11.27
N PHE A 289 4.96 -12.47 11.17
CA PHE A 289 6.01 -12.88 12.09
C PHE A 289 7.19 -13.47 11.31
N VAL A 290 8.35 -13.47 11.93
CA VAL A 290 9.58 -14.01 11.32
C VAL A 290 9.85 -15.41 11.84
N TYR A 291 10.09 -16.35 10.92
CA TYR A 291 10.56 -17.69 11.21
C TYR A 291 11.99 -17.86 10.70
N ASP A 292 12.90 -18.35 11.53
CA ASP A 292 14.34 -18.45 11.25
C ASP A 292 14.78 -19.84 10.77
N TYR A 293 13.82 -20.71 10.41
CA TYR A 293 14.07 -22.09 10.02
C TYR A 293 14.78 -22.96 11.06
N ALA A 294 14.87 -22.48 12.30
CA ALA A 294 15.46 -23.25 13.38
C ALA A 294 14.47 -24.25 13.98
N ILE A 295 14.99 -25.38 14.41
CA ILE A 295 14.29 -26.41 15.18
C ILE A 295 14.94 -26.49 16.56
N SER A 296 14.13 -26.64 17.62
CA SER A 296 14.68 -26.84 18.96
C SER A 296 15.45 -28.17 19.08
N LYS A 297 16.42 -28.21 19.96
CA LYS A 297 17.21 -29.43 20.19
C LYS A 297 16.33 -30.64 20.55
N GLU A 298 15.33 -30.43 21.40
CA GLU A 298 14.37 -31.48 21.78
C GLU A 298 13.62 -32.07 20.57
N LEU A 299 13.11 -31.22 19.67
CA LEU A 299 12.41 -31.66 18.48
C LEU A 299 13.35 -32.30 17.45
N ALA A 300 14.58 -31.78 17.33
CA ALA A 300 15.61 -32.36 16.48
C ALA A 300 16.02 -33.79 16.96
N ASP A 301 16.17 -33.99 18.26
CA ASP A 301 16.47 -35.31 18.84
C ASP A 301 15.31 -36.29 18.63
N LYS A 302 14.06 -35.83 18.77
CA LYS A 302 12.87 -36.64 18.46
C LYS A 302 12.84 -37.03 16.98
N TRP A 303 13.18 -36.12 16.09
CA TRP A 303 13.24 -36.40 14.65
C TRP A 303 14.37 -37.38 14.32
N ASN A 304 15.59 -37.14 14.83
CA ASN A 304 16.74 -38.03 14.61
C ASN A 304 16.46 -39.48 15.09
N LYS A 305 15.67 -39.64 16.17
CA LYS A 305 15.25 -40.97 16.66
C LYS A 305 14.24 -41.65 15.73
N LYS A 306 13.33 -40.86 15.13
CA LYS A 306 12.24 -41.39 14.32
C LYS A 306 12.69 -41.66 12.87
N ASP A 307 13.65 -40.87 12.35
CA ASP A 307 14.21 -41.01 11.00
C ASP A 307 15.73 -41.06 11.05
N LYS A 308 16.26 -42.27 11.00
CA LYS A 308 17.70 -42.54 11.07
C LYS A 308 18.50 -42.07 9.85
N LYS A 309 17.83 -41.71 8.73
CA LYS A 309 18.46 -41.20 7.52
C LYS A 309 18.86 -39.72 7.66
N ILE A 310 18.25 -39.00 8.58
CA ILE A 310 18.50 -37.58 8.82
C ILE A 310 19.34 -37.43 10.08
N LYS A 311 20.44 -36.67 9.98
CA LYS A 311 21.27 -36.29 11.10
C LYS A 311 21.30 -34.79 11.24
N LEU A 312 20.35 -34.23 12.01
CA LEU A 312 20.33 -32.82 12.35
C LEU A 312 21.47 -32.50 13.30
N LYS A 313 22.27 -31.49 12.97
CA LYS A 313 23.42 -31.04 13.76
C LYS A 313 23.35 -29.56 14.05
N GLU A 314 23.92 -29.14 15.14
CA GLU A 314 24.11 -27.74 15.49
C GLU A 314 25.08 -27.06 14.50
N ALA A 315 24.72 -25.85 14.06
CA ALA A 315 25.61 -24.94 13.32
C ALA A 315 26.52 -24.17 14.32
N ASN A 316 27.42 -23.35 13.82
CA ASN A 316 28.35 -22.58 14.65
C ASN A 316 27.66 -21.56 15.58
N ASP A 317 26.46 -21.08 15.20
CA ASP A 317 25.60 -20.22 16.05
C ASP A 317 24.77 -20.99 17.07
N LYS A 318 25.01 -22.28 17.23
CA LYS A 318 24.33 -23.23 18.14
C LYS A 318 22.85 -23.46 17.81
N LYS A 319 22.38 -23.04 16.63
CA LYS A 319 21.07 -23.40 16.12
C LYS A 319 21.11 -24.64 15.26
N ILE A 320 20.01 -25.37 15.25
CA ILE A 320 19.80 -26.51 14.35
C ILE A 320 18.80 -26.06 13.29
N TYR A 321 19.18 -26.12 12.04
CA TYR A 321 18.36 -25.66 10.93
C TYR A 321 17.67 -26.80 10.20
N LEU A 322 16.43 -26.56 9.76
CA LEU A 322 15.66 -27.53 8.98
C LEU A 322 16.45 -27.99 7.73
N PRO A 323 16.44 -29.29 7.42
CA PRO A 323 17.04 -29.84 6.21
C PRO A 323 16.22 -29.51 4.96
N ILE A 324 16.73 -29.88 3.79
CA ILE A 324 15.99 -29.91 2.51
C ILE A 324 14.76 -30.80 2.69
N GLY A 325 13.62 -30.35 2.22
CA GLY A 325 12.36 -31.09 2.33
C GLY A 325 11.13 -30.20 2.25
N LYS A 326 9.97 -30.84 2.28
CA LYS A 326 8.67 -30.17 2.29
C LYS A 326 8.13 -30.03 3.69
N TYR A 327 7.53 -28.89 3.94
CA TYR A 327 7.02 -28.50 5.25
C TYR A 327 5.61 -27.93 5.10
N LYS A 328 4.83 -28.05 6.17
CA LYS A 328 3.50 -27.46 6.27
C LYS A 328 3.42 -26.61 7.52
N LEU A 329 3.15 -25.32 7.34
CA LEU A 329 2.78 -24.43 8.42
C LEU A 329 1.25 -24.49 8.61
N VAL A 330 0.83 -24.67 9.83
CA VAL A 330 -0.56 -24.57 10.28
C VAL A 330 -0.64 -23.43 11.28
N ILE A 331 -1.53 -22.48 11.08
CA ILE A 331 -1.89 -21.47 12.07
C ILE A 331 -3.31 -21.71 12.56
N SER A 332 -3.57 -21.45 13.82
CA SER A 332 -4.89 -21.61 14.41
C SER A 332 -5.25 -20.47 15.34
N LYS A 333 -6.51 -20.05 15.25
CA LYS A 333 -7.15 -19.05 16.09
C LYS A 333 -8.54 -19.57 16.42
N ASP A 334 -8.83 -19.84 17.69
CA ASP A 334 -10.06 -20.53 18.13
C ASP A 334 -10.32 -21.83 17.36
N LYS A 335 -11.44 -21.89 16.64
CA LYS A 335 -11.81 -23.03 15.79
C LYS A 335 -11.34 -22.89 14.34
N GLN A 336 -10.76 -21.76 13.96
CA GLN A 336 -10.28 -21.51 12.62
C GLN A 336 -8.85 -22.03 12.45
N ILE A 337 -8.62 -22.75 11.36
CA ILE A 337 -7.33 -23.33 11.00
C ILE A 337 -7.05 -22.99 9.55
N GLU A 338 -5.89 -22.42 9.31
CA GLU A 338 -5.34 -22.17 7.97
C GLU A 338 -4.00 -22.87 7.84
N SER A 339 -3.66 -23.31 6.64
CA SER A 339 -2.38 -23.98 6.41
C SER A 339 -1.82 -23.71 5.02
N LYS A 340 -0.49 -23.62 4.95
CA LYS A 340 0.26 -23.50 3.71
C LYS A 340 1.49 -24.39 3.74
N SER A 341 1.84 -24.92 2.58
CA SER A 341 3.07 -25.70 2.41
C SER A 341 4.19 -24.81 1.84
N PHE A 342 5.42 -25.11 2.21
CA PHE A 342 6.62 -24.52 1.64
C PHE A 342 7.72 -25.58 1.53
N GLU A 343 8.72 -25.31 0.74
CA GLU A 343 9.82 -26.24 0.50
C GLU A 343 11.17 -25.56 0.77
N ILE A 344 12.06 -26.29 1.41
CA ILE A 344 13.49 -25.96 1.46
C ILE A 344 14.15 -26.78 0.35
N THR A 345 14.61 -26.11 -0.68
CA THR A 345 15.18 -26.72 -1.90
C THR A 345 16.70 -26.82 -1.82
N ALA A 346 17.27 -27.70 -2.62
CA ALA A 346 18.72 -27.78 -2.80
C ALA A 346 19.25 -26.51 -3.52
N PRO A 347 20.53 -26.12 -3.29
CA PRO A 347 21.18 -25.11 -4.11
C PRO A 347 21.18 -25.55 -5.57
N LYS A 348 20.92 -24.61 -6.48
CA LYS A 348 21.16 -24.85 -7.92
C LYS A 348 22.66 -25.10 -8.09
N LYS A 349 23.00 -26.19 -8.76
CA LYS A 349 24.37 -26.50 -9.15
C LYS A 349 24.91 -25.51 -10.16
#